data_ed3a9c3db1df73edf759c922fdd561ec
#
_entry.id   ed3a9c3db1df73edf759c922fdd561ec
#
_cell.length_a   1.000
_cell.length_b   1.000
_cell.length_c   1.000
_cell.angle_alpha   90.00
_cell.angle_beta   90.00
_cell.angle_gamma   90.00
#
_symmetry.space_group_name_H-M   'P 1'
#
loop_
_entity.id
_entity.type
_entity.pdbx_description
1 polymer ?
#
loop_
_entity_poly.entity_id
_entity_poly.type
_entity_poly.pdbx_seq_one_letter_code
_entity_poly.pdbx_strand_id
1 'polypeptide(L)'
;DTRIITKGAYGTADTVARVTYQGTEEIERIVESQTILTEPVTEVQARGTLERPDWAPTGSFRWPTSGNITSKYGYRNIFGGSSFHGGLDIANKAGTDIVAADGGEVIYAGWMSGYGYLVQIDHLNGYVTYYGHNSSLLVSVGDKVFKGQHIAEMGSTGRSTGNHCHFEVRLNGDRQNPADYLP
;
A
#
# COMPACT_ATOMS: atom_id res chain seq x y z
N ASP A 1 5.54 -3.45 -13.22
CA ASP A 1 4.79 -2.45 -14.01
C ASP A 1 5.46 -2.25 -15.36
N THR A 2 4.66 -2.11 -16.42
CA THR A 2 5.14 -1.80 -17.78
C THR A 2 4.71 -0.38 -18.13
N ARG A 3 5.65 0.43 -18.63
CA ARG A 3 5.38 1.80 -19.08
C ARG A 3 5.83 1.95 -20.52
N ILE A 4 4.98 2.49 -21.40
CA ILE A 4 5.36 2.86 -22.77
C ILE A 4 6.19 4.14 -22.69
N ILE A 5 7.44 4.05 -23.17
CA ILE A 5 8.38 5.19 -23.27
C ILE A 5 8.20 5.89 -24.61
N THR A 6 8.10 5.12 -25.69
CA THR A 6 7.85 5.62 -27.04
C THR A 6 6.70 4.83 -27.62
N LYS A 7 5.64 5.49 -28.07
CA LYS A 7 4.52 4.82 -28.74
C LYS A 7 4.94 4.45 -30.16
N GLY A 8 4.72 3.19 -30.52
CA GLY A 8 4.94 2.71 -31.89
C GLY A 8 3.99 3.36 -32.89
N ALA A 9 4.46 3.55 -34.11
CA ALA A 9 3.64 3.99 -35.24
C ALA A 9 4.04 3.24 -36.50
N TYR A 10 3.06 2.92 -37.35
CA TYR A 10 3.33 2.33 -38.64
C TYR A 10 3.92 3.39 -39.57
N GLY A 11 4.95 3.00 -40.32
CA GLY A 11 5.43 3.77 -41.46
C GLY A 11 4.47 3.69 -42.65
N THR A 12 4.61 4.58 -43.61
CA THR A 12 3.88 4.56 -44.88
C THR A 12 4.85 4.56 -46.03
N ALA A 13 4.49 3.88 -47.12
CA ALA A 13 5.30 3.83 -48.33
C ALA A 13 4.41 3.80 -49.57
N ASP A 14 4.85 4.47 -50.63
CA ASP A 14 4.31 4.27 -51.97
C ASP A 14 4.99 3.05 -52.59
N THR A 15 4.18 2.12 -53.09
CA THR A 15 4.69 0.88 -53.67
C THR A 15 4.12 0.72 -55.08
N VAL A 16 4.99 0.53 -56.06
CA VAL A 16 4.61 0.11 -57.39
C VAL A 16 4.86 -1.38 -57.49
N ALA A 17 3.82 -2.13 -57.82
CA ALA A 17 3.91 -3.59 -57.92
C ALA A 17 3.21 -4.07 -59.22
N ARG A 18 3.79 -5.09 -59.84
CA ARG A 18 3.16 -5.84 -60.90
C ARG A 18 2.34 -6.95 -60.26
N VAL A 19 1.05 -7.00 -60.59
CA VAL A 19 0.12 -7.99 -60.02
C VAL A 19 -0.44 -8.83 -61.15
N THR A 20 -0.30 -10.15 -61.03
CA THR A 20 -0.87 -11.11 -61.98
C THR A 20 -2.12 -11.72 -61.39
N TYR A 21 -3.19 -11.76 -62.22
CA TYR A 21 -4.49 -12.29 -61.78
C TYR A 21 -4.85 -13.51 -62.65
N GLN A 22 -5.51 -14.50 -62.04
CA GLN A 22 -6.23 -15.56 -62.69
C GLN A 22 -7.75 -15.40 -62.39
N GLY A 23 -8.48 -14.85 -63.35
CA GLY A 23 -9.84 -14.40 -63.08
C GLY A 23 -9.88 -13.21 -62.13
N THR A 24 -10.48 -13.36 -60.94
CA THR A 24 -10.51 -12.33 -59.89
C THR A 24 -9.53 -12.59 -58.75
N GLU A 25 -8.77 -13.68 -58.79
CA GLU A 25 -7.81 -14.08 -57.79
C GLU A 25 -6.42 -13.56 -58.10
N GLU A 26 -5.77 -12.89 -57.15
CA GLU A 26 -4.37 -12.46 -57.25
C GLU A 26 -3.49 -13.68 -57.02
N ILE A 27 -2.67 -14.06 -58.04
CA ILE A 27 -1.79 -15.23 -58.01
C ILE A 27 -0.33 -14.85 -57.79
N GLU A 28 0.06 -13.60 -58.09
CA GLU A 28 1.43 -13.16 -57.93
C GLU A 28 1.49 -11.63 -57.78
N ARG A 29 2.36 -11.17 -56.90
CA ARG A 29 2.67 -9.73 -56.70
C ARG A 29 4.18 -9.56 -56.63
N ILE A 30 4.72 -8.82 -57.59
CA ILE A 30 6.16 -8.45 -57.63
C ILE A 30 6.24 -6.93 -57.36
N VAL A 31 6.93 -6.54 -56.28
CA VAL A 31 7.21 -5.15 -55.96
C VAL A 31 8.34 -4.67 -56.86
N GLU A 32 8.07 -3.70 -57.72
CA GLU A 32 9.05 -3.13 -58.66
C GLU A 32 9.79 -1.94 -58.04
N SER A 33 9.12 -1.14 -57.25
CA SER A 33 9.72 -0.03 -56.49
C SER A 33 8.94 0.27 -55.23
N GLN A 34 9.65 0.76 -54.22
CA GLN A 34 9.04 1.23 -52.98
C GLN A 34 9.74 2.50 -52.51
N THR A 35 8.97 3.54 -52.21
CA THR A 35 9.45 4.81 -51.65
C THR A 35 8.86 4.97 -50.27
N ILE A 36 9.68 4.98 -49.22
CA ILE A 36 9.25 5.20 -47.84
C ILE A 36 8.88 6.67 -47.70
N LEU A 37 7.63 6.96 -47.33
CA LEU A 37 7.12 8.30 -47.06
C LEU A 37 7.31 8.70 -45.60
N THR A 38 7.06 7.74 -44.70
CA THR A 38 7.30 7.90 -43.27
C THR A 38 7.93 6.61 -42.71
N GLU A 39 9.00 6.77 -41.93
CA GLU A 39 9.61 5.63 -41.24
C GLU A 39 8.72 5.11 -40.12
N PRO A 40 8.67 3.81 -39.87
CA PRO A 40 7.99 3.25 -38.71
C PRO A 40 8.71 3.65 -37.42
N VAL A 41 7.94 3.95 -36.39
CA VAL A 41 8.46 4.20 -35.04
C VAL A 41 8.32 2.93 -34.23
N THR A 42 9.43 2.40 -33.74
CA THR A 42 9.42 1.23 -32.86
C THR A 42 8.85 1.60 -31.49
N GLU A 43 7.89 0.83 -31.01
CA GLU A 43 7.41 0.97 -29.65
C GLU A 43 8.49 0.55 -28.65
N VAL A 44 8.80 1.42 -27.69
CA VAL A 44 9.73 1.14 -26.60
C VAL A 44 8.95 1.06 -25.30
N GLN A 45 9.00 -0.09 -24.65
CA GLN A 45 8.42 -0.32 -23.35
C GLN A 45 9.52 -0.50 -22.32
N ALA A 46 9.41 0.24 -21.19
CA ALA A 46 10.20 -0.07 -20.00
C ALA A 46 9.42 -1.00 -19.10
N ARG A 47 10.03 -2.10 -18.70
CA ARG A 47 9.51 -3.04 -17.72
C ARG A 47 10.37 -2.97 -16.47
N GLY A 48 9.74 -2.64 -15.33
CA GLY A 48 10.40 -2.71 -14.04
C GLY A 48 10.73 -4.16 -13.70
N THR A 49 12.03 -4.45 -13.53
CA THR A 49 12.56 -5.79 -13.17
C THR A 49 13.00 -5.85 -11.71
N LEU A 50 12.94 -4.74 -10.97
CA LEU A 50 13.22 -4.73 -9.53
C LEU A 50 12.13 -5.49 -8.79
N GLU A 51 12.51 -6.53 -8.08
CA GLU A 51 11.64 -7.18 -7.10
C GLU A 51 11.27 -6.16 -6.02
N ARG A 52 9.99 -6.15 -5.65
CA ARG A 52 9.50 -5.29 -4.59
C ARG A 52 10.10 -5.77 -3.27
N PRO A 53 10.78 -4.93 -2.48
CA PRO A 53 11.28 -5.35 -1.18
C PRO A 53 10.13 -5.88 -0.30
N ASP A 54 10.39 -6.86 0.53
CA ASP A 54 9.42 -7.49 1.43
C ASP A 54 8.78 -6.48 2.42
N TRP A 55 9.53 -5.43 2.79
CA TRP A 55 9.05 -4.33 3.61
C TRP A 55 8.17 -3.31 2.86
N ALA A 56 8.11 -3.35 1.53
CA ALA A 56 7.31 -2.39 0.77
C ALA A 56 5.81 -2.58 1.07
N PRO A 57 5.05 -1.48 1.25
CA PRO A 57 3.63 -1.55 1.57
C PRO A 57 2.84 -2.22 0.44
N THR A 58 1.92 -3.11 0.80
CA THR A 58 1.08 -3.85 -0.17
C THR A 58 -0.13 -3.04 -0.63
N GLY A 59 -0.49 -1.98 0.11
CA GLY A 59 -1.68 -1.17 -0.11
C GLY A 59 -2.95 -1.75 0.50
N SER A 60 -2.84 -2.79 1.31
CA SER A 60 -3.95 -3.37 2.06
C SER A 60 -3.52 -3.70 3.49
N PHE A 61 -4.38 -3.46 4.46
CA PHE A 61 -4.05 -3.72 5.85
C PHE A 61 -4.52 -5.10 6.31
N ARG A 62 -3.84 -5.61 7.33
CA ARG A 62 -4.25 -6.77 8.14
C ARG A 62 -4.55 -6.32 9.56
N TRP A 63 -5.25 -7.17 10.31
CA TRP A 63 -5.42 -6.97 11.75
C TRP A 63 -4.07 -6.85 12.45
N PRO A 64 -3.85 -5.78 13.26
CA PRO A 64 -2.59 -5.55 13.96
C PRO A 64 -2.36 -6.51 15.11
N THR A 65 -3.40 -7.15 15.61
CA THR A 65 -3.36 -8.11 16.70
C THR A 65 -4.61 -8.97 16.71
N SER A 66 -4.60 -10.05 17.45
CA SER A 66 -5.80 -10.84 17.78
C SER A 66 -6.46 -10.32 19.06
N GLY A 67 -7.77 -10.40 19.16
CA GLY A 67 -8.50 -9.99 20.37
C GLY A 67 -9.93 -9.60 20.11
N ASN A 68 -10.57 -9.07 21.16
CA ASN A 68 -11.94 -8.58 21.10
C ASN A 68 -11.94 -7.06 20.88
N ILE A 69 -12.79 -6.57 19.98
CA ILE A 69 -13.01 -5.14 19.81
C ILE A 69 -13.78 -4.63 21.04
N THR A 70 -13.15 -3.78 21.83
CA THR A 70 -13.73 -3.20 23.05
C THR A 70 -14.20 -1.77 22.85
N SER A 71 -13.67 -1.05 21.85
CA SER A 71 -14.12 0.29 21.51
C SER A 71 -13.90 0.58 20.03
N LYS A 72 -14.95 1.07 19.37
CA LYS A 72 -14.91 1.45 17.95
C LYS A 72 -14.51 2.91 17.77
N TYR A 73 -14.09 3.24 16.57
CA TYR A 73 -13.89 4.62 16.10
C TYR A 73 -15.19 5.43 16.16
N GLY A 74 -15.09 6.71 16.51
CA GLY A 74 -16.19 7.64 16.53
C GLY A 74 -16.55 8.16 17.92
N TYR A 75 -17.69 8.84 18.02
CA TYR A 75 -18.17 9.37 19.29
C TYR A 75 -18.68 8.26 20.20
N ARG A 76 -18.24 8.29 21.45
CA ARG A 76 -18.67 7.35 22.50
C ARG A 76 -19.00 8.08 23.78
N ASN A 77 -19.98 7.58 24.51
CA ASN A 77 -20.34 8.10 25.84
C ASN A 77 -19.52 7.34 26.89
N ILE A 78 -18.60 8.03 27.54
CA ILE A 78 -17.79 7.48 28.61
C ILE A 78 -17.85 8.44 29.81
N PHE A 79 -18.03 7.88 30.99
CA PHE A 79 -18.05 8.66 32.25
C PHE A 79 -19.03 9.84 32.25
N GLY A 80 -20.22 9.70 31.61
CA GLY A 80 -21.23 10.72 31.54
C GLY A 80 -20.98 11.87 30.56
N GLY A 81 -19.99 11.76 29.70
CA GLY A 81 -19.66 12.73 28.65
C GLY A 81 -19.43 12.09 27.27
N SER A 82 -19.66 12.89 26.23
CA SER A 82 -19.33 12.47 24.85
C SER A 82 -17.83 12.68 24.60
N SER A 83 -17.14 11.65 24.09
CA SER A 83 -15.73 11.68 23.74
C SER A 83 -15.51 11.06 22.37
N PHE A 84 -14.71 11.71 21.51
CA PHE A 84 -14.33 11.15 20.22
C PHE A 84 -13.18 10.18 20.39
N HIS A 85 -13.34 8.96 19.86
CA HIS A 85 -12.33 7.91 19.79
C HIS A 85 -11.71 7.87 18.41
N GLY A 86 -10.41 8.18 18.30
CA GLY A 86 -9.72 8.33 17.02
C GLY A 86 -9.22 7.03 16.39
N GLY A 87 -9.54 5.86 16.99
CA GLY A 87 -9.05 4.56 16.54
C GLY A 87 -9.99 3.41 16.90
N LEU A 88 -9.45 2.22 16.87
CA LEU A 88 -10.09 0.95 17.22
C LEU A 88 -9.31 0.31 18.39
N ASP A 89 -10.00 -0.01 19.48
CA ASP A 89 -9.39 -0.69 20.63
C ASP A 89 -9.63 -2.20 20.54
N ILE A 90 -8.54 -2.97 20.50
CA ILE A 90 -8.54 -4.43 20.41
C ILE A 90 -7.89 -4.99 21.68
N ALA A 91 -8.65 -5.61 22.55
CA ALA A 91 -8.21 -6.11 23.86
C ALA A 91 -7.82 -7.59 23.81
N ASN A 92 -6.73 -7.90 24.48
CA ASN A 92 -6.26 -9.26 24.73
C ASN A 92 -5.35 -9.27 25.99
N LYS A 93 -4.65 -10.36 26.24
CA LYS A 93 -3.68 -10.50 27.34
C LYS A 93 -2.51 -9.55 27.16
N ALA A 94 -1.93 -9.08 28.26
CA ALA A 94 -0.62 -8.40 28.22
C ALA A 94 0.42 -9.31 27.53
N GLY A 95 1.31 -8.71 26.73
CA GLY A 95 2.31 -9.43 25.96
C GLY A 95 1.78 -10.12 24.69
N THR A 96 0.51 -9.88 24.29
CA THR A 96 0.02 -10.34 22.99
C THR A 96 0.73 -9.57 21.87
N ASP A 97 1.16 -10.28 20.82
CA ASP A 97 1.88 -9.70 19.70
C ASP A 97 1.08 -8.58 19.00
N ILE A 98 1.76 -7.47 18.78
CA ILE A 98 1.31 -6.40 17.90
C ILE A 98 2.17 -6.45 16.64
N VAL A 99 1.52 -6.55 15.48
CA VAL A 99 2.19 -6.68 14.20
C VAL A 99 1.88 -5.50 13.28
N ALA A 100 2.83 -5.17 12.39
CA ALA A 100 2.63 -4.14 11.37
C ALA A 100 1.44 -4.51 10.46
N ALA A 101 0.47 -3.61 10.34
CA ALA A 101 -0.73 -3.83 9.53
C ALA A 101 -0.41 -3.93 8.03
N ASP A 102 0.61 -3.21 7.56
CA ASP A 102 1.22 -3.33 6.23
C ASP A 102 2.72 -2.99 6.33
N GLY A 103 3.45 -3.20 5.25
CA GLY A 103 4.86 -2.82 5.16
C GLY A 103 5.05 -1.31 5.18
N GLY A 104 6.24 -0.85 5.60
CA GLY A 104 6.54 0.58 5.66
C GLY A 104 7.79 0.91 6.46
N GLU A 105 7.89 2.17 6.86
CA GLU A 105 8.98 2.71 7.68
C GLU A 105 8.46 3.17 9.03
N VAL A 106 9.14 2.80 10.10
CA VAL A 106 8.83 3.27 11.46
C VAL A 106 9.24 4.74 11.58
N ILE A 107 8.27 5.63 11.71
CA ILE A 107 8.50 7.07 11.85
C ILE A 107 8.46 7.55 13.32
N TYR A 108 7.95 6.70 14.21
CA TYR A 108 7.95 6.94 15.65
C TYR A 108 7.97 5.62 16.42
N ALA A 109 8.81 5.54 17.45
CA ALA A 109 8.84 4.43 18.40
C ALA A 109 9.26 4.98 19.77
N GLY A 110 8.33 5.12 20.72
CA GLY A 110 8.63 5.74 22.01
C GLY A 110 7.40 6.07 22.84
N TRP A 111 7.61 6.81 23.93
CA TRP A 111 6.55 7.27 24.82
C TRP A 111 5.88 8.53 24.29
N MET A 112 4.56 8.50 24.14
CA MET A 112 3.75 9.67 23.79
C MET A 112 2.59 9.85 24.79
N SER A 113 2.41 11.09 25.27
CA SER A 113 1.33 11.40 26.22
C SER A 113 -0.03 10.97 25.65
N GLY A 114 -0.81 10.30 26.46
CA GLY A 114 -2.08 9.70 26.06
C GLY A 114 -1.92 8.29 25.50
N TYR A 115 -1.04 8.06 24.55
CA TYR A 115 -0.83 6.77 23.88
C TYR A 115 0.03 5.78 24.66
N GLY A 116 0.84 6.26 25.65
CA GLY A 116 1.86 5.42 26.28
C GLY A 116 2.99 5.09 25.32
N TYR A 117 3.50 3.86 25.33
CA TYR A 117 4.42 3.39 24.30
C TYR A 117 3.69 3.21 22.98
N LEU A 118 4.17 3.91 21.97
CA LEU A 118 3.54 4.06 20.64
C LEU A 118 4.55 3.69 19.54
N VAL A 119 4.07 2.94 18.56
CA VAL A 119 4.73 2.80 17.25
C VAL A 119 3.87 3.53 16.21
N GLN A 120 4.51 4.23 15.27
CA GLN A 120 3.88 4.76 14.06
C GLN A 120 4.63 4.27 12.84
N ILE A 121 3.91 3.79 11.83
CA ILE A 121 4.47 3.29 10.58
C ILE A 121 3.90 4.11 9.43
N ASP A 122 4.79 4.72 8.62
CA ASP A 122 4.47 5.35 7.35
C ASP A 122 4.50 4.29 6.23
N HIS A 123 3.39 4.13 5.54
CA HIS A 123 3.24 3.18 4.45
C HIS A 123 3.58 3.78 3.07
N LEU A 124 4.21 4.96 3.03
CA LEU A 124 4.74 5.63 1.83
C LEU A 124 3.69 5.90 0.72
N ASN A 125 2.42 5.86 1.07
CA ASN A 125 1.28 6.06 0.16
C ASN A 125 0.23 7.02 0.74
N GLY A 126 0.65 7.84 1.74
CA GLY A 126 -0.20 8.77 2.48
C GLY A 126 -0.85 8.16 3.71
N TYR A 127 -0.77 6.84 3.90
CA TYR A 127 -1.27 6.19 5.11
C TYR A 127 -0.20 6.07 6.18
N VAL A 128 -0.61 6.35 7.42
CA VAL A 128 0.18 6.12 8.64
C VAL A 128 -0.68 5.34 9.63
N THR A 129 -0.13 4.27 10.20
CA THR A 129 -0.80 3.50 11.25
C THR A 129 -0.16 3.73 12.61
N TYR A 130 -0.96 3.72 13.67
CA TYR A 130 -0.59 3.97 15.05
C TYR A 130 -0.92 2.74 15.90
N TYR A 131 -0.01 2.34 16.78
CA TYR A 131 -0.14 1.19 17.68
C TYR A 131 0.20 1.64 19.09
N GLY A 132 -0.83 2.00 19.87
CA GLY A 132 -0.69 2.57 21.21
C GLY A 132 -0.88 1.59 22.35
N HIS A 133 -0.52 2.05 23.57
CA HIS A 133 -0.64 1.37 24.86
C HIS A 133 0.24 0.12 25.02
N ASN A 134 1.31 0.00 24.21
CA ASN A 134 2.21 -1.15 24.25
C ASN A 134 2.92 -1.26 25.62
N SER A 135 3.31 -2.48 26.00
CA SER A 135 4.19 -2.75 27.15
C SER A 135 5.67 -2.66 26.76
N SER A 136 5.99 -3.08 25.53
CA SER A 136 7.35 -3.03 24.98
C SER A 136 7.32 -2.72 23.47
N LEU A 137 8.40 -2.15 22.97
CA LEU A 137 8.61 -1.86 21.55
C LEU A 137 9.78 -2.70 21.05
N LEU A 138 9.61 -3.33 19.88
CA LEU A 138 10.59 -4.23 19.27
C LEU A 138 11.25 -3.61 18.03
N VAL A 139 10.89 -2.37 17.71
CA VAL A 139 11.38 -1.60 16.56
C VAL A 139 11.80 -0.21 16.98
N SER A 140 12.63 0.42 16.16
CA SER A 140 13.16 1.78 16.32
C SER A 140 12.80 2.65 15.13
N VAL A 141 12.86 3.98 15.30
CA VAL A 141 12.66 4.93 14.20
C VAL A 141 13.67 4.68 13.09
N GLY A 142 13.20 4.63 11.85
CA GLY A 142 13.97 4.35 10.64
C GLY A 142 13.96 2.87 10.22
N ASP A 143 13.47 1.95 11.07
CA ASP A 143 13.37 0.55 10.69
C ASP A 143 12.36 0.36 9.56
N LYS A 144 12.73 -0.50 8.59
CA LYS A 144 11.83 -1.01 7.55
C LYS A 144 11.16 -2.26 8.05
N VAL A 145 9.83 -2.28 8.04
CA VAL A 145 9.03 -3.40 8.54
C VAL A 145 8.16 -3.97 7.43
N PHE A 146 8.06 -5.29 7.37
CA PHE A 146 7.16 -5.97 6.45
C PHE A 146 5.77 -6.20 7.08
N LYS A 147 4.76 -6.37 6.24
CA LYS A 147 3.38 -6.67 6.67
C LYS A 147 3.33 -7.91 7.55
N GLY A 148 2.86 -7.75 8.79
CA GLY A 148 2.79 -8.83 9.76
C GLY A 148 4.05 -9.01 10.60
N GLN A 149 5.06 -8.17 10.46
CA GLN A 149 6.22 -8.18 11.34
C GLN A 149 5.81 -7.83 12.78
N HIS A 150 6.32 -8.57 13.77
CA HIS A 150 6.15 -8.28 15.18
C HIS A 150 6.90 -7.00 15.54
N ILE A 151 6.17 -5.98 16.00
CA ILE A 151 6.70 -4.61 16.23
C ILE A 151 6.59 -4.16 17.68
N ALA A 152 5.68 -4.73 18.45
CA ALA A 152 5.45 -4.38 19.85
C ALA A 152 4.67 -5.47 20.57
N GLU A 153 4.58 -5.37 21.90
CA GLU A 153 3.75 -6.21 22.74
C GLU A 153 2.63 -5.40 23.38
N MET A 154 1.43 -6.00 23.43
CA MET A 154 0.26 -5.38 24.04
C MET A 154 0.46 -5.09 25.51
N GLY A 155 0.06 -3.89 25.94
CA GLY A 155 0.09 -3.47 27.33
C GLY A 155 -1.09 -2.60 27.70
N SER A 156 -0.89 -1.78 28.72
CA SER A 156 -1.87 -0.80 29.22
C SER A 156 -1.16 0.48 29.66
N THR A 157 -0.18 0.92 28.87
CA THR A 157 0.58 2.14 29.19
C THR A 157 -0.14 3.41 28.71
N GLY A 158 0.20 4.56 29.28
CA GLY A 158 -0.44 5.82 28.97
C GLY A 158 -1.86 5.93 29.53
N ARG A 159 -2.80 6.50 28.77
CA ARG A 159 -4.21 6.67 29.18
C ARG A 159 -5.02 5.44 28.81
N SER A 160 -4.93 4.39 29.57
CA SER A 160 -5.56 3.10 29.35
C SER A 160 -6.21 2.57 30.61
N THR A 161 -7.28 1.80 30.48
CA THR A 161 -8.01 1.16 31.59
C THR A 161 -7.80 -0.36 31.65
N GLY A 162 -7.03 -0.91 30.69
CA GLY A 162 -6.76 -2.36 30.61
C GLY A 162 -5.95 -2.68 29.35
N ASN A 163 -5.46 -3.93 29.26
CA ASN A 163 -4.61 -4.32 28.15
C ASN A 163 -5.36 -4.30 26.82
N HIS A 164 -4.91 -3.47 25.87
CA HIS A 164 -5.44 -3.39 24.51
C HIS A 164 -4.42 -2.73 23.58
N CYS A 165 -4.58 -2.97 22.29
CA CYS A 165 -3.96 -2.21 21.24
C CYS A 165 -4.93 -1.11 20.81
N HIS A 166 -4.54 0.16 20.96
CA HIS A 166 -5.22 1.29 20.33
C HIS A 166 -4.65 1.45 18.93
N PHE A 167 -5.45 1.11 17.91
CA PHE A 167 -5.06 1.11 16.51
C PHE A 167 -5.72 2.27 15.76
N GLU A 168 -4.91 3.15 15.13
CA GLU A 168 -5.41 4.20 14.24
C GLU A 168 -4.91 3.98 12.80
N VAL A 169 -5.75 4.35 11.85
CA VAL A 169 -5.39 4.55 10.44
C VAL A 169 -5.53 6.03 10.14
N ARG A 170 -4.50 6.65 9.57
CA ARG A 170 -4.54 8.04 9.12
C ARG A 170 -4.19 8.13 7.65
N LEU A 171 -4.95 8.93 6.93
CA LEU A 171 -4.69 9.26 5.53
C LEU A 171 -4.36 10.75 5.43
N ASN A 172 -3.16 11.08 4.98
CA ASN A 172 -2.64 12.46 4.88
C ASN A 172 -2.78 13.26 6.20
N GLY A 173 -2.65 12.57 7.34
CA GLY A 173 -2.79 13.13 8.69
C GLY A 173 -4.19 13.00 9.30
N ASP A 174 -5.22 12.84 8.50
CA ASP A 174 -6.61 12.74 8.97
C ASP A 174 -6.95 11.33 9.45
N ARG A 175 -7.56 11.22 10.64
CA ARG A 175 -8.00 9.95 11.21
C ARG A 175 -9.12 9.34 10.37
N GLN A 176 -8.97 8.08 10.07
CA GLN A 176 -9.95 7.26 9.37
C GLN A 176 -10.54 6.22 10.34
N ASN A 177 -11.74 5.69 10.03
CA ASN A 177 -12.27 4.55 10.75
C ASN A 177 -11.48 3.28 10.37
N PRO A 178 -10.69 2.66 11.29
CA PRO A 178 -9.85 1.52 10.94
C PRO A 178 -10.64 0.30 10.42
N ALA A 179 -11.91 0.15 10.84
CA ALA A 179 -12.74 -0.98 10.41
C ALA A 179 -13.05 -0.98 8.91
N ASP A 180 -12.92 0.17 8.22
CA ASP A 180 -13.16 0.29 6.78
C ASP A 180 -11.96 -0.22 5.95
N TYR A 181 -10.82 -0.49 6.59
CA TYR A 181 -9.56 -0.88 5.98
C TYR A 181 -9.09 -2.31 6.35
N LEU A 182 -9.70 -2.88 7.39
CA LEU A 182 -9.35 -4.22 7.89
C LEU A 182 -10.25 -5.29 7.25
N PRO A 183 -9.74 -6.51 6.95
CA PRO A 183 -10.51 -7.58 6.32
C PRO A 183 -11.57 -8.20 7.24
#